data_107a8ab625862975988710f10e28bc65
#
_entry.id   107a8ab625862975988710f10e28bc65
#
_cell.length_a   1.000
_cell.length_b   1.000
_cell.length_c   1.000
_cell.angle_alpha   90.00
_cell.angle_beta   90.00
_cell.angle_gamma   90.00
#
_symmetry.space_group_name_H-M   'P 1'
#
loop_
_entity.id
_entity.type
_entity.pdbx_description
1 polymer ?
#
loop_
_entity_poly.entity_id
_entity_poly.type
_entity_poly.pdbx_seq_one_letter_code
_entity_poly.pdbx_strand_id
1 'polypeptide(L)'
;MNRWTTHLCWLIAALLSAVAAGRLSAAEIEFLSGKKVQGTVLSKDETSVKVQTDVGGKSVTLTYPLKTIHSVTINGKRHVINERTEEGGGKATVARGKNAASAGPDGAPRTPAEIQALIAQAGRQPPEWFKDTPLNFPKTLDLSWPDSKPGAWDNQKNVGQWIWDIVNPNPNRWRDGVRLMHHLLTVHKDNVENRNHVMAELGRMYFELLEDYPRAAFWYQQAGIGKGSEFERTKNGAHLAECYWRLGSRPMAVDLLKRMPVTYEAIKLWGDLGETKKCVELATQQIPHARFPSNCYLMIGDAYRIAGDYPKAAAAYQKALKEAEKPEHVREEKLRIRAQAALEALKLSEGIDLAKIEDGTYTGSSLGYEGQLRVEVRVDDHRITSVRVTQHKEKQFYSSLEDTPRKIIARQGIRGVDGTSGATITSEAIINATAKALVGRQ
;
A
#
# COMPACT_ATOMS: atom_id res chain seq x y z
N MET A 1 5.19 -23.57 -36.12
CA MET A 1 6.17 -22.47 -36.22
C MET A 1 5.41 -21.17 -36.09
N ASN A 2 5.56 -20.50 -34.93
CA ASN A 2 4.69 -19.43 -34.48
C ASN A 2 4.99 -18.10 -35.21
N ARG A 3 3.94 -17.43 -35.65
CA ARG A 3 3.97 -16.08 -36.28
C ARG A 3 4.60 -14.98 -35.40
N TRP A 4 4.85 -15.23 -34.14
CA TRP A 4 5.43 -14.29 -33.18
C TRP A 4 6.95 -14.11 -33.28
N THR A 5 7.67 -15.09 -33.78
CA THR A 5 9.14 -15.03 -33.95
C THR A 5 9.57 -14.19 -35.14
N THR A 6 8.75 -14.06 -36.18
CA THR A 6 9.08 -13.31 -37.39
C THR A 6 8.95 -11.79 -37.23
N HIS A 7 8.03 -11.29 -36.45
CA HIS A 7 7.90 -9.84 -36.20
C HIS A 7 9.01 -9.29 -35.30
N LEU A 8 9.51 -10.09 -34.34
CA LEU A 8 10.60 -9.69 -33.44
C LEU A 8 11.93 -9.56 -34.20
N CYS A 9 12.21 -10.44 -35.19
CA CYS A 9 13.41 -10.38 -36.02
C CYS A 9 13.46 -9.16 -36.94
N TRP A 10 12.32 -8.72 -37.51
CA TRP A 10 12.28 -7.53 -38.37
C TRP A 10 12.42 -6.21 -37.58
N LEU A 11 11.92 -6.14 -36.38
CA LEU A 11 12.10 -5.01 -35.45
C LEU A 11 13.54 -4.85 -34.98
N ILE A 12 14.24 -5.98 -34.77
CA ILE A 12 15.67 -6.00 -34.45
C ILE A 12 16.50 -5.46 -35.59
N ALA A 13 16.17 -5.81 -36.82
CA ALA A 13 16.89 -5.36 -38.03
C ALA A 13 16.75 -3.85 -38.29
N ALA A 14 15.59 -3.26 -38.06
CA ALA A 14 15.36 -1.81 -38.28
C ALA A 14 16.10 -0.93 -37.24
N LEU A 15 16.24 -1.37 -36.01
CA LEU A 15 17.03 -0.69 -34.96
C LEU A 15 18.55 -0.89 -35.16
N LEU A 16 18.98 -2.06 -35.65
CA LEU A 16 20.38 -2.34 -35.95
C LEU A 16 20.90 -1.54 -37.15
N SER A 17 20.04 -1.27 -38.18
CA SER A 17 20.43 -0.48 -39.32
C SER A 17 20.63 1.01 -39.04
N ALA A 18 19.95 1.56 -38.03
CA ALA A 18 20.14 2.95 -37.58
C ALA A 18 21.41 3.15 -36.75
N VAL A 19 21.79 2.15 -35.97
CA VAL A 19 22.99 2.17 -35.10
C VAL A 19 24.25 1.83 -35.91
N ALA A 20 24.17 0.93 -36.89
CA ALA A 20 25.29 0.58 -37.77
C ALA A 20 25.74 1.71 -38.71
N ALA A 21 24.90 2.74 -38.92
CA ALA A 21 25.21 3.89 -39.76
C ALA A 21 25.88 5.07 -39.00
N GLY A 22 26.23 4.92 -37.73
CA GLY A 22 26.93 5.93 -36.93
C GLY A 22 26.13 7.23 -36.70
N ARG A 23 24.82 7.24 -37.00
CA ARG A 23 23.97 8.41 -36.76
C ARG A 23 23.31 8.30 -35.37
N LEU A 24 23.81 9.08 -34.44
CA LEU A 24 23.15 9.32 -33.11
C LEU A 24 21.78 9.95 -33.39
N SER A 25 20.70 9.21 -33.13
CA SER A 25 19.35 9.71 -33.36
C SER A 25 18.70 10.12 -32.05
N ALA A 26 18.12 11.31 -32.02
CA ALA A 26 17.27 11.73 -30.92
C ALA A 26 16.06 10.79 -30.80
N ALA A 27 15.81 10.31 -29.61
CA ALA A 27 14.74 9.38 -29.32
C ALA A 27 13.94 9.80 -28.09
N GLU A 28 12.65 9.54 -28.13
CA GLU A 28 11.80 9.56 -26.94
C GLU A 28 11.53 8.12 -26.52
N ILE A 29 11.88 7.77 -25.28
CA ILE A 29 11.65 6.45 -24.71
C ILE A 29 10.49 6.57 -23.72
N GLU A 30 9.43 5.82 -23.97
CA GLU A 30 8.29 5.70 -23.09
C GLU A 30 8.33 4.33 -22.38
N PHE A 31 8.28 4.37 -21.04
CA PHE A 31 8.30 3.18 -20.18
C PHE A 31 6.89 2.62 -20.00
N LEU A 32 6.79 1.35 -19.59
CA LEU A 32 5.52 0.73 -19.17
C LEU A 32 4.85 1.52 -18.04
N SER A 33 5.65 2.18 -17.20
CA SER A 33 5.18 3.08 -16.14
C SER A 33 4.60 4.42 -16.64
N GLY A 34 4.62 4.70 -17.94
CA GLY A 34 4.23 5.98 -18.52
C GLY A 34 5.31 7.07 -18.49
N LYS A 35 6.43 6.84 -17.77
CA LYS A 35 7.55 7.78 -17.76
C LYS A 35 8.14 7.93 -19.15
N LYS A 36 8.47 9.17 -19.56
CA LYS A 36 9.14 9.47 -20.80
C LYS A 36 10.53 10.02 -20.53
N VAL A 37 11.48 9.62 -21.35
CA VAL A 37 12.86 10.13 -21.34
C VAL A 37 13.25 10.49 -22.76
N GLN A 38 13.74 11.71 -22.95
CA GLN A 38 14.32 12.15 -24.21
C GLN A 38 15.85 12.05 -24.15
N GLY A 39 16.45 11.59 -25.22
CA GLY A 39 17.89 11.44 -25.28
C GLY A 39 18.35 10.84 -26.61
N THR A 40 19.62 10.54 -26.69
CA THR A 40 20.25 9.92 -27.87
C THR A 40 20.55 8.46 -27.56
N VAL A 41 20.05 7.54 -28.37
CA VAL A 41 20.34 6.11 -28.25
C VAL A 41 21.78 5.87 -28.68
N LEU A 42 22.61 5.38 -27.77
CA LEU A 42 24.05 5.10 -28.02
C LEU A 42 24.26 3.66 -28.46
N SER A 43 23.59 2.72 -27.81
CA SER A 43 23.68 1.31 -28.16
C SER A 43 22.47 0.54 -27.64
N LYS A 44 22.22 -0.64 -28.21
CA LYS A 44 21.21 -1.59 -27.77
C LYS A 44 21.81 -3.00 -27.84
N ASP A 45 21.52 -3.80 -26.81
CA ASP A 45 21.76 -5.25 -26.80
C ASP A 45 20.41 -6.02 -26.68
N GLU A 46 20.46 -7.33 -26.47
CA GLU A 46 19.26 -8.18 -26.36
C GLU A 46 18.39 -7.86 -25.14
N THR A 47 18.93 -7.23 -24.12
CA THR A 47 18.29 -7.03 -22.82
C THR A 47 18.14 -5.58 -22.40
N SER A 48 18.91 -4.67 -23.01
CA SER A 48 18.99 -3.27 -22.59
C SER A 48 19.23 -2.27 -23.75
N VAL A 49 18.96 -1.00 -23.45
CA VAL A 49 19.31 0.15 -24.31
C VAL A 49 20.08 1.18 -23.52
N LYS A 50 21.19 1.70 -24.07
CA LYS A 50 21.96 2.81 -23.50
C LYS A 50 21.56 4.11 -24.16
N VAL A 51 21.24 5.09 -23.34
CA VAL A 51 20.74 6.41 -23.78
C VAL A 51 21.53 7.50 -23.09
N GLN A 52 22.00 8.43 -23.88
CA GLN A 52 22.58 9.68 -23.41
C GLN A 52 21.47 10.71 -23.27
N THR A 53 21.28 11.26 -22.09
CA THR A 53 20.26 12.26 -21.76
C THR A 53 20.85 13.39 -20.94
N ASP A 54 20.20 14.56 -20.95
CA ASP A 54 20.58 15.67 -20.08
C ASP A 54 19.83 15.58 -18.75
N VAL A 55 20.54 15.70 -17.66
CA VAL A 55 19.99 15.76 -16.30
C VAL A 55 20.62 16.94 -15.59
N GLY A 56 19.85 18.02 -15.42
CA GLY A 56 20.34 19.23 -14.72
C GLY A 56 21.48 19.93 -15.43
N GLY A 57 21.50 19.94 -16.78
CA GLY A 57 22.54 20.58 -17.60
C GLY A 57 23.82 19.75 -17.74
N LYS A 58 23.81 18.48 -17.31
CA LYS A 58 24.92 17.53 -17.49
C LYS A 58 24.49 16.35 -18.33
N SER A 59 25.29 16.02 -19.36
CA SER A 59 25.07 14.84 -20.19
C SER A 59 25.42 13.57 -19.42
N VAL A 60 24.45 12.65 -19.27
CA VAL A 60 24.58 11.40 -18.50
C VAL A 60 24.17 10.23 -19.40
N THR A 61 24.93 9.14 -19.36
CA THR A 61 24.56 7.89 -20.04
C THR A 61 23.85 6.95 -19.06
N LEU A 62 22.62 6.57 -19.39
CA LEU A 62 21.78 5.67 -18.60
C LEU A 62 21.50 4.39 -19.39
N THR A 63 21.43 3.27 -18.69
CA THR A 63 21.10 1.96 -19.28
C THR A 63 19.71 1.54 -18.78
N TYR A 64 18.80 1.25 -19.72
CA TYR A 64 17.43 0.86 -19.41
C TYR A 64 17.16 -0.57 -19.90
N PRO A 65 16.63 -1.46 -19.03
CA PRO A 65 16.22 -2.81 -19.45
C PRO A 65 15.05 -2.75 -20.45
N LEU A 66 15.15 -3.47 -21.56
CA LEU A 66 14.11 -3.48 -22.63
C LEU A 66 12.74 -3.90 -22.08
N LYS A 67 12.69 -4.81 -21.10
CA LYS A 67 11.45 -5.26 -20.46
C LYS A 67 10.66 -4.14 -19.75
N THR A 68 11.27 -2.98 -19.46
CA THR A 68 10.63 -1.84 -18.81
C THR A 68 10.14 -0.78 -19.80
N ILE A 69 10.50 -0.90 -21.08
CA ILE A 69 10.20 0.08 -22.10
C ILE A 69 8.93 -0.33 -22.84
N HIS A 70 7.94 0.57 -22.90
CA HIS A 70 6.73 0.39 -23.70
C HIS A 70 7.01 0.66 -25.18
N SER A 71 7.52 1.85 -25.50
CA SER A 71 7.82 2.24 -26.88
C SER A 71 9.04 3.16 -26.98
N VAL A 72 9.66 3.17 -28.15
CA VAL A 72 10.73 4.11 -28.51
C VAL A 72 10.32 4.83 -29.78
N THR A 73 10.34 6.17 -29.76
CA THR A 73 10.10 7.00 -30.93
C THR A 73 11.42 7.53 -31.46
N ILE A 74 11.78 7.19 -32.69
CA ILE A 74 13.01 7.63 -33.35
C ILE A 74 12.62 8.29 -34.68
N ASN A 75 13.09 9.51 -34.91
CA ASN A 75 12.76 10.27 -36.14
C ASN A 75 11.24 10.37 -36.40
N GLY A 76 10.44 10.56 -35.36
CA GLY A 76 8.99 10.65 -35.42
C GLY A 76 8.26 9.31 -35.61
N LYS A 77 8.97 8.20 -35.78
CA LYS A 77 8.37 6.87 -35.93
C LYS A 77 8.39 6.12 -34.57
N ARG A 78 7.21 5.76 -34.10
CA ARG A 78 7.02 5.04 -32.83
C ARG A 78 7.15 3.53 -33.04
N HIS A 79 7.98 2.88 -32.23
CA HIS A 79 8.17 1.43 -32.18
C HIS A 79 7.77 0.92 -30.81
N VAL A 80 6.72 0.11 -30.74
CA VAL A 80 6.27 -0.54 -29.49
C VAL A 80 7.18 -1.74 -29.23
N ILE A 81 7.76 -1.80 -28.01
CA ILE A 81 8.66 -2.88 -27.57
C ILE A 81 7.90 -3.88 -26.70
N ASN A 82 7.10 -3.37 -25.75
CA ASN A 82 6.20 -4.19 -24.95
C ASN A 82 4.83 -3.55 -24.97
N GLU A 83 3.80 -4.33 -25.27
CA GLU A 83 2.42 -3.85 -25.19
C GLU A 83 2.06 -3.55 -23.73
N ARG A 84 1.37 -2.43 -23.50
CA ARG A 84 0.67 -2.25 -22.24
C ARG A 84 -0.52 -3.20 -22.29
N THR A 85 -0.64 -4.10 -21.33
CA THR A 85 -1.89 -4.82 -21.10
C THR A 85 -2.94 -3.80 -20.70
N GLU A 86 -3.75 -3.36 -21.68
CA GLU A 86 -4.97 -2.62 -21.40
C GLU A 86 -5.96 -3.62 -20.80
N GLU A 87 -6.07 -3.65 -19.48
CA GLU A 87 -7.24 -4.25 -18.84
C GLU A 87 -8.41 -3.28 -19.03
N GLY A 88 -9.25 -3.66 -20.00
CA GLY A 88 -10.68 -3.47 -20.04
C GLY A 88 -11.26 -2.09 -19.79
N GLY A 89 -11.30 -1.24 -20.83
CA GLY A 89 -12.27 -0.15 -20.92
C GLY A 89 -13.71 -0.66 -21.11
N GLY A 90 -14.32 -1.20 -20.05
CA GLY A 90 -15.75 -1.49 -19.99
C GLY A 90 -16.49 -0.29 -19.41
N LYS A 91 -17.46 0.26 -20.16
CA LYS A 91 -18.43 1.26 -19.66
C LYS A 91 -19.13 0.69 -18.41
N ALA A 92 -18.66 1.08 -17.22
CA ALA A 92 -19.35 0.79 -15.97
C ALA A 92 -20.47 1.82 -15.77
N THR A 93 -21.69 1.40 -16.08
CA THR A 93 -22.92 2.03 -15.56
C THR A 93 -22.83 2.06 -14.03
N VAL A 94 -22.92 3.28 -13.47
CA VAL A 94 -22.95 3.50 -12.02
C VAL A 94 -24.24 2.88 -11.47
N ALA A 95 -24.18 1.63 -11.09
CA ALA A 95 -25.17 1.03 -10.21
C ALA A 95 -24.85 1.46 -8.77
N ARG A 96 -25.73 2.28 -8.19
CA ARG A 96 -25.79 2.55 -6.75
C ARG A 96 -26.04 1.22 -6.02
N GLY A 97 -24.97 0.45 -5.75
CA GLY A 97 -25.06 -0.85 -5.13
C GLY A 97 -24.56 -0.84 -3.71
N LYS A 98 -25.41 -1.27 -2.80
CA LYS A 98 -25.18 -1.48 -1.36
C LYS A 98 -24.06 -2.47 -0.98
N ASN A 99 -23.16 -2.89 -1.89
CA ASN A 99 -22.23 -4.02 -1.69
C ASN A 99 -20.78 -3.79 -2.13
N ALA A 100 -20.29 -2.55 -2.21
CA ALA A 100 -18.88 -2.30 -2.58
C ALA A 100 -17.86 -2.82 -1.54
N ALA A 101 -18.31 -3.26 -0.35
CA ALA A 101 -17.47 -3.78 0.72
C ALA A 101 -17.21 -5.31 0.68
N SER A 102 -17.73 -6.02 -0.32
CA SER A 102 -17.67 -7.51 -0.37
C SER A 102 -16.70 -8.09 -1.38
N ALA A 103 -16.09 -7.25 -2.21
CA ALA A 103 -15.11 -7.70 -3.19
C ALA A 103 -13.68 -7.39 -2.71
N GLY A 104 -12.76 -8.34 -2.83
CA GLY A 104 -11.33 -8.08 -2.68
C GLY A 104 -10.80 -7.14 -3.76
N PRO A 105 -9.51 -6.79 -3.74
CA PRO A 105 -8.90 -5.87 -4.70
C PRO A 105 -9.13 -6.26 -6.17
N ASP A 106 -9.36 -7.55 -6.44
CA ASP A 106 -9.65 -8.09 -7.76
C ASP A 106 -11.16 -8.07 -8.13
N GLY A 107 -12.00 -7.49 -7.25
CA GLY A 107 -13.42 -7.26 -7.53
C GLY A 107 -14.36 -8.47 -7.45
N ALA A 108 -13.86 -9.70 -7.40
CA ALA A 108 -14.69 -10.92 -7.39
C ALA A 108 -14.73 -11.60 -6.01
N PRO A 109 -15.91 -11.99 -5.50
CA PRO A 109 -16.02 -12.83 -4.31
C PRO A 109 -15.39 -14.21 -4.57
N ARG A 110 -14.58 -14.69 -3.61
CA ARG A 110 -13.99 -16.03 -3.64
C ARG A 110 -14.55 -16.90 -2.52
N THR A 111 -14.68 -18.17 -2.80
CA THR A 111 -15.06 -19.17 -1.80
C THR A 111 -13.93 -19.40 -0.79
N PRO A 112 -14.22 -19.90 0.43
CA PRO A 112 -13.18 -20.27 1.39
C PRO A 112 -12.15 -21.26 0.84
N ALA A 113 -12.57 -22.20 -0.01
CA ALA A 113 -11.67 -23.18 -0.64
C ALA A 113 -10.67 -22.51 -1.60
N GLU A 114 -11.13 -21.59 -2.44
CA GLU A 114 -10.26 -20.80 -3.34
C GLU A 114 -9.27 -19.94 -2.55
N ILE A 115 -9.73 -19.29 -1.47
CA ILE A 115 -8.85 -18.52 -0.58
C ILE A 115 -7.77 -19.40 0.02
N GLN A 116 -8.13 -20.57 0.57
CA GLN A 116 -7.16 -21.50 1.15
C GLN A 116 -6.18 -22.06 0.10
N ALA A 117 -6.65 -22.30 -1.12
CA ALA A 117 -5.79 -22.72 -2.23
C ALA A 117 -4.74 -21.63 -2.59
N LEU A 118 -5.15 -20.35 -2.68
CA LEU A 118 -4.24 -19.22 -2.91
C LEU A 118 -3.20 -19.09 -1.79
N ILE A 119 -3.63 -19.18 -0.53
CA ILE A 119 -2.75 -19.13 0.63
C ILE A 119 -1.74 -20.28 0.61
N ALA A 120 -2.22 -21.51 0.38
CA ALA A 120 -1.36 -22.70 0.32
C ALA A 120 -0.35 -22.62 -0.84
N GLN A 121 -0.78 -22.13 -2.00
CA GLN A 121 0.12 -21.92 -3.15
C GLN A 121 1.21 -20.92 -2.82
N ALA A 122 0.85 -19.76 -2.26
CA ALA A 122 1.80 -18.72 -1.88
C ALA A 122 2.79 -19.20 -0.81
N GLY A 123 2.36 -20.04 0.12
CA GLY A 123 3.23 -20.62 1.16
C GLY A 123 4.24 -21.64 0.65
N ARG A 124 3.93 -22.36 -0.44
CA ARG A 124 4.82 -23.37 -1.03
C ARG A 124 5.96 -22.75 -1.86
N GLN A 125 5.75 -21.56 -2.36
CA GLN A 125 6.69 -20.91 -3.27
C GLN A 125 7.14 -19.57 -2.68
N PRO A 126 8.44 -19.41 -2.37
CA PRO A 126 8.94 -18.09 -2.02
C PRO A 126 8.74 -17.11 -3.19
N PRO A 127 8.68 -15.79 -2.91
CA PRO A 127 8.62 -14.79 -3.98
C PRO A 127 9.79 -14.92 -4.94
N GLU A 128 9.61 -14.54 -6.20
CA GLU A 128 10.66 -14.62 -7.23
C GLU A 128 11.97 -13.95 -6.79
N TRP A 129 11.86 -12.76 -6.17
CA TRP A 129 13.01 -12.01 -5.67
C TRP A 129 13.77 -12.69 -4.51
N PHE A 130 13.18 -13.70 -3.87
CA PHE A 130 13.73 -14.28 -2.64
C PHE A 130 15.09 -14.92 -2.83
N LYS A 131 15.30 -15.64 -3.93
CA LYS A 131 16.59 -16.30 -4.24
C LYS A 131 17.71 -15.28 -4.50
N ASP A 132 17.35 -14.15 -5.13
CA ASP A 132 18.30 -13.11 -5.52
C ASP A 132 18.57 -12.10 -4.39
N THR A 133 17.83 -12.16 -3.30
CA THR A 133 18.04 -11.30 -2.14
C THR A 133 19.09 -11.93 -1.22
N PRO A 134 20.25 -11.30 -1.02
CA PRO A 134 21.28 -11.83 -0.13
C PRO A 134 20.78 -11.81 1.33
N LEU A 135 21.35 -12.68 2.15
CA LEU A 135 21.17 -12.64 3.60
C LEU A 135 22.06 -11.52 4.17
N ASN A 136 21.50 -10.34 4.32
CA ASN A 136 22.21 -9.10 4.66
C ASN A 136 21.67 -8.50 5.96
N PHE A 137 22.40 -8.72 7.06
CA PHE A 137 22.11 -8.17 8.39
C PHE A 137 23.43 -7.95 9.17
N PRO A 138 23.46 -7.10 10.21
CA PRO A 138 24.63 -6.91 11.06
C PRO A 138 25.03 -8.21 11.75
N LYS A 139 26.31 -8.60 11.65
CA LYS A 139 26.83 -9.81 12.31
C LYS A 139 26.75 -9.76 13.84
N THR A 140 26.54 -8.57 14.39
CA THR A 140 26.40 -8.29 15.83
C THR A 140 25.00 -8.57 16.36
N LEU A 141 24.00 -8.85 15.48
CA LEU A 141 22.64 -9.15 15.93
C LEU A 141 22.61 -10.44 16.75
N ASP A 142 21.95 -10.38 17.89
CA ASP A 142 21.64 -11.54 18.70
C ASP A 142 20.48 -12.32 18.07
N LEU A 143 20.79 -13.45 17.47
CA LEU A 143 19.83 -14.29 16.76
C LEU A 143 18.98 -15.17 17.71
N SER A 144 19.18 -15.10 19.03
CA SER A 144 18.28 -15.72 20.00
C SER A 144 16.92 -15.00 20.11
N TRP A 145 16.82 -13.77 19.50
CA TRP A 145 15.53 -13.11 19.37
C TRP A 145 14.45 -14.10 18.84
N PRO A 146 13.20 -14.10 19.44
CA PRO A 146 12.63 -13.08 20.33
C PRO A 146 12.93 -13.22 21.83
N ASP A 147 13.57 -14.30 22.29
CA ASP A 147 13.79 -14.54 23.72
C ASP A 147 14.82 -13.60 24.38
N SER A 148 15.62 -12.89 23.59
CA SER A 148 16.60 -11.97 24.13
C SER A 148 15.91 -10.85 24.92
N LYS A 149 16.24 -10.72 26.20
CA LYS A 149 15.73 -9.64 27.05
C LYS A 149 16.17 -8.30 26.45
N PRO A 150 15.24 -7.35 26.24
CA PRO A 150 15.60 -6.04 25.76
C PRO A 150 16.46 -5.33 26.81
N GLY A 151 17.71 -5.05 26.47
CA GLY A 151 18.59 -4.15 27.20
C GLY A 151 18.32 -2.69 26.77
N ALA A 152 19.35 -1.85 26.82
CA ALA A 152 19.31 -0.54 26.19
C ALA A 152 18.98 -0.69 24.70
N TRP A 153 18.28 0.30 24.13
CA TRP A 153 17.93 0.29 22.71
C TRP A 153 19.21 0.23 21.85
N ASP A 154 19.38 -0.83 21.07
CA ASP A 154 20.54 -1.06 20.22
C ASP A 154 20.11 -1.84 18.96
N ASN A 155 19.89 -1.11 17.87
CA ASN A 155 19.47 -1.67 16.59
C ASN A 155 20.58 -2.42 15.84
N GLN A 156 21.79 -2.48 16.39
CA GLN A 156 22.89 -3.30 15.86
C GLN A 156 23.03 -4.63 16.59
N LYS A 157 22.32 -4.81 17.73
CA LYS A 157 22.37 -6.04 18.52
C LYS A 157 21.02 -6.75 18.61
N ASN A 158 19.90 -6.01 18.66
CA ASN A 158 18.58 -6.60 18.80
C ASN A 158 17.85 -6.65 17.45
N VAL A 159 17.43 -7.85 17.04
CA VAL A 159 16.73 -8.08 15.77
C VAL A 159 15.45 -7.26 15.64
N GLY A 160 14.62 -7.20 16.70
CA GLY A 160 13.38 -6.43 16.67
C GLY A 160 13.62 -4.93 16.49
N GLN A 161 14.64 -4.39 17.16
CA GLN A 161 15.02 -2.97 17.04
C GLN A 161 15.66 -2.67 15.68
N TRP A 162 16.46 -3.60 15.12
CA TRP A 162 16.98 -3.48 13.76
C TRP A 162 15.85 -3.48 12.72
N ILE A 163 14.86 -4.36 12.87
CA ILE A 163 13.68 -4.35 12.00
C ILE A 163 12.96 -3.00 12.10
N TRP A 164 12.75 -2.51 13.32
CA TRP A 164 12.02 -1.27 13.57
C TRP A 164 12.70 -0.04 12.99
N ASP A 165 14.02 0.13 13.21
CA ASP A 165 14.75 1.32 12.83
C ASP A 165 15.33 1.26 11.42
N ILE A 166 15.71 0.06 10.95
CA ILE A 166 16.48 -0.10 9.71
C ILE A 166 15.64 -0.73 8.59
N VAL A 167 14.82 -1.73 8.89
CA VAL A 167 14.03 -2.40 7.85
C VAL A 167 12.75 -1.64 7.56
N ASN A 168 11.91 -1.42 8.56
CA ASN A 168 10.59 -0.83 8.36
C ASN A 168 10.62 0.53 7.64
N PRO A 169 11.48 1.49 8.00
CA PRO A 169 11.50 2.80 7.35
C PRO A 169 12.19 2.82 5.97
N ASN A 170 12.75 1.70 5.53
CA ASN A 170 13.53 1.63 4.28
C ASN A 170 12.98 0.58 3.32
N PRO A 171 12.16 0.95 2.32
CA PRO A 171 11.59 0.01 1.35
C PRO A 171 12.62 -0.90 0.69
N ASN A 172 13.83 -0.41 0.43
CA ASN A 172 14.93 -1.19 -0.14
C ASN A 172 15.47 -2.29 0.81
N ARG A 173 15.10 -2.24 2.10
CA ARG A 173 15.52 -3.21 3.13
C ARG A 173 14.42 -4.21 3.50
N TRP A 174 13.20 -4.04 3.02
CA TRP A 174 12.10 -4.95 3.39
C TRP A 174 12.41 -6.41 3.03
N ARG A 175 13.02 -6.64 1.87
CA ARG A 175 13.44 -7.98 1.44
C ARG A 175 14.54 -8.56 2.32
N ASP A 176 15.48 -7.74 2.78
CA ASP A 176 16.53 -8.15 3.74
C ASP A 176 15.89 -8.63 5.06
N GLY A 177 14.90 -7.89 5.56
CA GLY A 177 14.15 -8.27 6.76
C GLY A 177 13.44 -9.61 6.61
N VAL A 178 12.74 -9.83 5.50
CA VAL A 178 12.09 -11.11 5.21
C VAL A 178 13.12 -12.24 5.11
N ARG A 179 14.27 -11.99 4.47
CA ARG A 179 15.37 -12.98 4.39
C ARG A 179 15.91 -13.34 5.77
N LEU A 180 16.09 -12.36 6.65
CA LEU A 180 16.49 -12.59 8.04
C LEU A 180 15.46 -13.44 8.79
N MET A 181 14.17 -13.14 8.67
CA MET A 181 13.11 -13.93 9.33
C MET A 181 13.13 -15.39 8.85
N HIS A 182 13.28 -15.64 7.56
CA HIS A 182 13.43 -17.01 7.05
C HIS A 182 14.69 -17.70 7.60
N HIS A 183 15.78 -16.98 7.78
CA HIS A 183 16.99 -17.52 8.43
C HIS A 183 16.72 -17.88 9.90
N LEU A 184 16.00 -17.02 10.65
CA LEU A 184 15.63 -17.29 12.03
C LEU A 184 14.71 -18.51 12.19
N LEU A 185 13.86 -18.83 11.21
CA LEU A 185 13.13 -20.11 11.22
C LEU A 185 14.07 -21.34 11.24
N THR A 186 15.24 -21.22 10.61
CA THR A 186 16.26 -22.28 10.63
C THR A 186 17.03 -22.30 11.95
N VAL A 187 17.35 -21.12 12.49
CA VAL A 187 18.01 -20.99 13.79
C VAL A 187 17.15 -21.59 14.91
N HIS A 188 15.84 -21.30 14.89
CA HIS A 188 14.87 -21.73 15.91
C HIS A 188 14.12 -23.02 15.53
N LYS A 189 14.69 -23.87 14.65
CA LYS A 189 14.01 -25.08 14.13
C LYS A 189 13.42 -25.99 15.24
N ASP A 190 14.07 -26.05 16.39
CA ASP A 190 13.71 -26.91 17.53
C ASP A 190 12.97 -26.15 18.64
N ASN A 191 12.77 -24.83 18.53
CA ASN A 191 12.01 -24.01 19.47
C ASN A 191 10.69 -23.57 18.84
N VAL A 192 9.59 -24.23 19.21
CA VAL A 192 8.27 -24.00 18.62
C VAL A 192 7.75 -22.57 18.90
N GLU A 193 7.98 -22.05 20.12
CA GLU A 193 7.51 -20.73 20.54
C GLU A 193 8.19 -19.63 19.71
N ASN A 194 9.54 -19.67 19.63
CA ASN A 194 10.31 -18.71 18.86
C ASN A 194 9.97 -18.80 17.37
N ARG A 195 9.78 -20.01 16.84
CA ARG A 195 9.33 -20.19 15.45
C ARG A 195 7.99 -19.53 15.19
N ASN A 196 7.01 -19.70 16.08
CA ASN A 196 5.70 -19.09 15.96
C ASN A 196 5.80 -17.56 15.98
N HIS A 197 6.65 -17.01 16.84
CA HIS A 197 6.93 -15.58 16.88
C HIS A 197 7.53 -15.06 15.57
N VAL A 198 8.53 -15.76 15.03
CA VAL A 198 9.15 -15.42 13.73
C VAL A 198 8.13 -15.54 12.60
N MET A 199 7.24 -16.56 12.62
CA MET A 199 6.17 -16.70 11.64
C MET A 199 5.14 -15.55 11.72
N ALA A 200 4.77 -15.12 12.93
CA ALA A 200 3.90 -13.97 13.12
C ALA A 200 4.53 -12.68 12.57
N GLU A 201 5.84 -12.49 12.76
CA GLU A 201 6.58 -11.37 12.22
C GLU A 201 6.69 -11.42 10.68
N LEU A 202 6.90 -12.61 10.08
CA LEU A 202 6.80 -12.80 8.63
C LEU A 202 5.41 -12.40 8.12
N GLY A 203 4.35 -12.85 8.80
CA GLY A 203 2.98 -12.43 8.48
C GLY A 203 2.85 -10.91 8.47
N ARG A 204 3.37 -10.23 9.50
CA ARG A 204 3.37 -8.77 9.59
C ARG A 204 4.14 -8.11 8.44
N MET A 205 5.33 -8.58 8.12
CA MET A 205 6.13 -8.00 7.04
C MET A 205 5.46 -8.15 5.68
N TYR A 206 4.90 -9.32 5.39
CA TYR A 206 4.16 -9.53 4.14
C TYR A 206 2.88 -8.68 4.10
N PHE A 207 2.21 -8.46 5.24
CA PHE A 207 1.01 -7.64 5.33
C PHE A 207 1.31 -6.14 5.25
N GLU A 208 2.14 -5.63 6.18
CA GLU A 208 2.35 -4.19 6.37
C GLU A 208 3.33 -3.57 5.38
N LEU A 209 4.33 -4.33 4.92
CA LEU A 209 5.41 -3.80 4.09
C LEU A 209 5.23 -4.16 2.61
N LEU A 210 4.83 -5.39 2.31
CA LEU A 210 4.82 -5.92 0.95
C LEU A 210 3.41 -6.04 0.34
N GLU A 211 2.36 -5.86 1.12
CA GLU A 211 0.95 -6.06 0.71
C GLU A 211 0.70 -7.42 0.03
N ASP A 212 1.52 -8.42 0.36
CA ASP A 212 1.38 -9.79 -0.13
C ASP A 212 0.44 -10.55 0.80
N TYR A 213 -0.86 -10.31 0.66
CA TYR A 213 -1.89 -10.86 1.53
C TYR A 213 -1.95 -12.40 1.54
N PRO A 214 -1.73 -13.12 0.41
CA PRO A 214 -1.67 -14.58 0.45
C PRO A 214 -0.54 -15.11 1.34
N ARG A 215 0.68 -14.55 1.21
CA ARG A 215 1.83 -14.95 2.06
C ARG A 215 1.68 -14.49 3.48
N ALA A 216 1.13 -13.28 3.71
CA ALA A 216 0.82 -12.82 5.05
C ALA A 216 -0.14 -13.79 5.77
N ALA A 217 -1.25 -14.17 5.12
CA ALA A 217 -2.21 -15.13 5.66
C ALA A 217 -1.57 -16.50 5.92
N PHE A 218 -0.72 -17.00 5.00
CA PHE A 218 0.00 -18.25 5.21
C PHE A 218 0.82 -18.22 6.50
N TRP A 219 1.65 -17.20 6.68
CA TRP A 219 2.54 -17.12 7.85
C TRP A 219 1.77 -16.89 9.15
N TYR A 220 0.71 -16.09 9.14
CA TYR A 220 -0.18 -15.96 10.29
C TYR A 220 -0.84 -17.29 10.66
N GLN A 221 -1.32 -18.08 9.69
CA GLN A 221 -1.88 -19.41 9.95
C GLN A 221 -0.81 -20.38 10.49
N GLN A 222 0.43 -20.33 10.00
CA GLN A 222 1.54 -21.12 10.53
C GLN A 222 1.89 -20.75 11.97
N ALA A 223 1.77 -19.48 12.35
CA ALA A 223 1.92 -19.00 13.73
C ALA A 223 0.73 -19.38 14.64
N GLY A 224 -0.25 -20.14 14.14
CA GLY A 224 -1.42 -20.58 14.92
C GLY A 224 -2.52 -19.52 15.07
N ILE A 225 -2.42 -18.37 14.39
CA ILE A 225 -3.46 -17.35 14.41
C ILE A 225 -4.73 -17.90 13.74
N GLY A 226 -5.89 -17.66 14.32
CA GLY A 226 -7.16 -18.27 13.92
C GLY A 226 -7.47 -19.62 14.61
N LYS A 227 -6.55 -20.12 15.45
CA LYS A 227 -6.68 -21.40 16.20
C LYS A 227 -6.57 -21.26 17.73
N GLY A 228 -6.75 -20.04 18.26
CA GLY A 228 -6.68 -19.75 19.69
C GLY A 228 -5.27 -19.48 20.22
N SER A 229 -4.32 -19.11 19.36
CA SER A 229 -2.97 -18.77 19.83
C SER A 229 -2.96 -17.43 20.57
N GLU A 230 -1.95 -17.22 21.41
CA GLU A 230 -1.74 -15.95 22.11
C GLU A 230 -1.57 -14.75 21.16
N PHE A 231 -1.07 -14.98 19.95
CA PHE A 231 -0.90 -13.95 18.92
C PHE A 231 -2.22 -13.38 18.39
N GLU A 232 -3.36 -14.04 18.61
CA GLU A 232 -4.69 -13.51 18.27
C GLU A 232 -5.09 -12.32 19.14
N ARG A 233 -4.53 -12.23 20.36
CA ARG A 233 -4.75 -11.10 21.27
C ARG A 233 -4.03 -9.83 20.85
N THR A 234 -3.24 -9.93 19.80
CA THR A 234 -2.53 -8.81 19.16
C THR A 234 -3.28 -8.38 17.89
N LYS A 235 -2.75 -7.37 17.21
CA LYS A 235 -3.26 -6.91 15.90
C LYS A 235 -3.24 -8.00 14.81
N ASN A 236 -2.45 -9.06 14.98
CA ASN A 236 -2.23 -10.08 13.95
C ASN A 236 -3.51 -10.87 13.60
N GLY A 237 -4.42 -11.09 14.56
CA GLY A 237 -5.72 -11.70 14.29
C GLY A 237 -6.57 -10.85 13.34
N ALA A 238 -6.63 -9.54 13.58
CA ALA A 238 -7.33 -8.60 12.70
C ALA A 238 -6.66 -8.54 11.32
N HIS A 239 -5.32 -8.56 11.26
CA HIS A 239 -4.58 -8.60 9.99
C HIS A 239 -4.89 -9.88 9.18
N LEU A 240 -4.98 -11.06 9.84
CA LEU A 240 -5.39 -12.29 9.14
C LEU A 240 -6.82 -12.18 8.61
N ALA A 241 -7.74 -11.61 9.39
CA ALA A 241 -9.11 -11.36 8.93
C ALA A 241 -9.12 -10.39 7.73
N GLU A 242 -8.31 -9.33 7.78
CA GLU A 242 -8.16 -8.40 6.66
C GLU A 242 -7.56 -9.09 5.42
N CYS A 243 -6.58 -9.99 5.59
CA CYS A 243 -6.06 -10.79 4.47
C CYS A 243 -7.20 -11.56 3.77
N TYR A 244 -8.09 -12.23 4.51
CA TYR A 244 -9.23 -12.93 3.92
C TYR A 244 -10.14 -12.00 3.15
N TRP A 245 -10.42 -10.82 3.68
CA TRP A 245 -11.22 -9.80 3.00
C TRP A 245 -10.54 -9.31 1.72
N ARG A 246 -9.24 -8.94 1.81
CA ARG A 246 -8.45 -8.49 0.67
C ARG A 246 -8.31 -9.54 -0.43
N LEU A 247 -8.35 -10.82 -0.06
CA LEU A 247 -8.37 -11.95 -1.00
C LEU A 247 -9.75 -12.25 -1.58
N GLY A 248 -10.80 -11.51 -1.19
CA GLY A 248 -12.13 -11.61 -1.75
C GLY A 248 -13.12 -12.40 -0.91
N SER A 249 -12.84 -12.73 0.36
CA SER A 249 -13.78 -13.42 1.23
C SER A 249 -14.14 -12.64 2.49
N ARG A 250 -15.11 -11.72 2.35
CA ARG A 250 -15.71 -11.03 3.51
C ARG A 250 -16.28 -12.01 4.55
N PRO A 251 -16.98 -13.13 4.18
CA PRO A 251 -17.46 -14.08 5.16
C PRO A 251 -16.37 -14.68 6.05
N MET A 252 -15.22 -15.08 5.49
CA MET A 252 -14.11 -15.61 6.28
C MET A 252 -13.55 -14.55 7.25
N ALA A 253 -13.45 -13.29 6.83
CA ALA A 253 -13.01 -12.19 7.69
C ALA A 253 -13.96 -11.99 8.86
N VAL A 254 -15.28 -11.92 8.59
CA VAL A 254 -16.33 -11.76 9.60
C VAL A 254 -16.34 -12.94 10.59
N ASP A 255 -16.22 -14.17 10.09
CA ASP A 255 -16.22 -15.38 10.93
C ASP A 255 -15.00 -15.43 11.86
N LEU A 256 -13.84 -14.98 11.39
CA LEU A 256 -12.65 -14.87 12.24
C LEU A 256 -12.84 -13.77 13.29
N LEU A 257 -13.28 -12.58 12.90
CA LEU A 257 -13.52 -11.45 13.82
C LEU A 257 -14.53 -11.77 14.94
N LYS A 258 -15.53 -12.62 14.68
CA LYS A 258 -16.49 -13.05 15.70
C LYS A 258 -15.89 -13.94 16.78
N ARG A 259 -14.81 -14.64 16.48
CA ARG A 259 -14.18 -15.63 17.36
C ARG A 259 -12.96 -15.11 18.12
N MET A 260 -12.37 -13.99 17.63
CA MET A 260 -11.14 -13.45 18.20
C MET A 260 -11.43 -12.38 19.27
N PRO A 261 -10.46 -12.09 20.15
CA PRO A 261 -10.54 -10.99 21.11
C PRO A 261 -10.75 -9.65 20.43
N VAL A 262 -11.48 -8.76 21.08
CA VAL A 262 -11.73 -7.40 20.59
C VAL A 262 -10.47 -6.56 20.75
N THR A 263 -9.85 -6.15 19.63
CA THR A 263 -8.74 -5.20 19.57
C THR A 263 -9.17 -3.95 18.82
N TYR A 264 -8.40 -2.86 18.90
CA TYR A 264 -8.69 -1.65 18.12
C TYR A 264 -8.65 -1.91 16.61
N GLU A 265 -7.74 -2.76 16.15
CA GLU A 265 -7.65 -3.15 14.75
C GLU A 265 -8.89 -3.97 14.31
N ALA A 266 -9.40 -4.85 15.19
CA ALA A 266 -10.63 -5.59 14.93
C ALA A 266 -11.84 -4.65 14.86
N ILE A 267 -11.96 -3.68 15.77
CA ILE A 267 -13.03 -2.67 15.75
C ILE A 267 -12.99 -1.87 14.45
N LYS A 268 -11.79 -1.40 14.07
CA LYS A 268 -11.62 -0.69 12.79
C LYS A 268 -12.05 -1.55 11.61
N LEU A 269 -11.60 -2.80 11.57
CA LEU A 269 -11.92 -3.70 10.46
C LEU A 269 -13.42 -3.99 10.36
N TRP A 270 -14.16 -4.07 11.47
CA TRP A 270 -15.62 -4.13 11.44
C TRP A 270 -16.23 -2.94 10.69
N GLY A 271 -15.71 -1.74 10.92
CA GLY A 271 -16.12 -0.52 10.20
C GLY A 271 -15.78 -0.59 8.71
N ASP A 272 -14.55 -0.99 8.37
CA ASP A 272 -14.08 -1.09 6.98
C ASP A 272 -14.88 -2.14 6.17
N LEU A 273 -15.33 -3.21 6.83
CA LEU A 273 -16.23 -4.22 6.26
C LEU A 273 -17.67 -3.75 6.07
N GLY A 274 -18.00 -2.50 6.46
CA GLY A 274 -19.37 -1.95 6.40
C GLY A 274 -20.28 -2.41 7.54
N GLU A 275 -19.75 -3.09 8.56
CA GLU A 275 -20.47 -3.49 9.77
C GLU A 275 -20.54 -2.33 10.77
N THR A 276 -21.05 -1.19 10.32
CA THR A 276 -21.05 0.09 11.05
C THR A 276 -21.64 -0.05 12.45
N LYS A 277 -22.78 -0.74 12.59
CA LYS A 277 -23.41 -0.94 13.91
C LYS A 277 -22.47 -1.67 14.88
N LYS A 278 -21.81 -2.73 14.41
CA LYS A 278 -20.90 -3.53 15.23
C LYS A 278 -19.65 -2.74 15.63
N CYS A 279 -19.07 -1.99 14.69
CA CYS A 279 -17.96 -1.08 14.97
C CYS A 279 -18.33 -0.04 16.05
N VAL A 280 -19.47 0.62 15.89
CA VAL A 280 -19.96 1.65 16.84
C VAL A 280 -20.22 1.05 18.22
N GLU A 281 -20.86 -0.12 18.30
CA GLU A 281 -21.12 -0.83 19.54
C GLU A 281 -19.80 -1.11 20.29
N LEU A 282 -18.86 -1.79 19.62
CA LEU A 282 -17.59 -2.20 20.22
C LEU A 282 -16.70 -0.99 20.58
N ALA A 283 -16.61 0.01 19.70
CA ALA A 283 -15.85 1.23 19.98
C ALA A 283 -16.44 1.97 21.19
N THR A 284 -17.77 2.06 21.30
CA THR A 284 -18.44 2.72 22.43
C THR A 284 -18.19 2.00 23.76
N GLN A 285 -18.19 0.66 23.74
CA GLN A 285 -17.85 -0.15 24.91
C GLN A 285 -16.41 0.06 25.38
N GLN A 286 -15.50 0.37 24.46
CA GLN A 286 -14.08 0.60 24.78
C GLN A 286 -13.79 2.01 25.33
N ILE A 287 -14.63 3.02 25.04
CA ILE A 287 -14.39 4.42 25.45
C ILE A 287 -14.03 4.55 26.93
N PRO A 288 -14.79 3.97 27.90
CA PRO A 288 -14.48 4.13 29.34
C PRO A 288 -13.16 3.51 29.78
N HIS A 289 -12.64 2.56 28.99
CA HIS A 289 -11.44 1.80 29.30
C HIS A 289 -10.24 2.21 28.44
N ALA A 290 -10.46 3.06 27.44
CA ALA A 290 -9.43 3.46 26.49
C ALA A 290 -8.46 4.45 27.13
N ARG A 291 -7.17 4.20 27.00
CA ARG A 291 -6.14 5.18 27.33
C ARG A 291 -6.29 6.47 26.50
N PHE A 292 -6.79 6.33 25.26
CA PHE A 292 -7.01 7.42 24.31
C PHE A 292 -8.41 7.31 23.71
N PRO A 293 -9.46 7.84 24.37
CA PRO A 293 -10.85 7.76 23.91
C PRO A 293 -11.06 8.34 22.50
N SER A 294 -10.26 9.35 22.12
CA SER A 294 -10.24 9.94 20.78
C SER A 294 -10.06 8.89 19.67
N ASN A 295 -9.30 7.81 19.91
CA ASN A 295 -9.14 6.73 18.94
C ASN A 295 -10.44 5.96 18.68
N CYS A 296 -11.26 5.74 19.71
CA CYS A 296 -12.57 5.09 19.58
C CYS A 296 -13.52 5.96 18.75
N TYR A 297 -13.57 7.27 19.03
CA TYR A 297 -14.40 8.20 18.25
C TYR A 297 -13.95 8.33 16.79
N LEU A 298 -12.65 8.23 16.51
CA LEU A 298 -12.12 8.18 15.15
C LEU A 298 -12.63 6.94 14.40
N MET A 299 -12.59 5.75 15.02
CA MET A 299 -13.12 4.52 14.40
C MET A 299 -14.63 4.61 14.15
N ILE A 300 -15.40 5.21 15.05
CA ILE A 300 -16.83 5.48 14.88
C ILE A 300 -17.05 6.42 13.69
N GLY A 301 -16.27 7.49 13.61
CA GLY A 301 -16.34 8.44 12.49
C GLY A 301 -16.03 7.80 11.14
N ASP A 302 -14.99 6.97 11.08
CA ASP A 302 -14.59 6.23 9.87
C ASP A 302 -15.71 5.28 9.42
N ALA A 303 -16.31 4.53 10.35
CA ALA A 303 -17.40 3.61 10.04
C ALA A 303 -18.63 4.34 9.48
N TYR A 304 -19.00 5.48 10.04
CA TYR A 304 -20.08 6.31 9.50
C TYR A 304 -19.72 6.93 8.14
N ARG A 305 -18.46 7.36 7.94
CA ARG A 305 -17.99 7.88 6.65
C ARG A 305 -18.08 6.81 5.55
N ILE A 306 -17.66 5.59 5.84
CA ILE A 306 -17.75 4.45 4.91
C ILE A 306 -19.21 4.13 4.59
N ALA A 307 -20.11 4.23 5.60
CA ALA A 307 -21.55 4.04 5.44
C ALA A 307 -22.27 5.19 4.71
N GLY A 308 -21.58 6.32 4.46
CA GLY A 308 -22.16 7.52 3.84
C GLY A 308 -22.97 8.40 4.78
N ASP A 309 -22.93 8.14 6.10
CA ASP A 309 -23.59 8.99 7.11
C ASP A 309 -22.62 10.09 7.58
N TYR A 310 -22.38 11.05 6.69
CA TYR A 310 -21.41 12.12 6.92
C TYR A 310 -21.72 13.03 8.13
N PRO A 311 -22.99 13.35 8.44
CA PRO A 311 -23.30 14.08 9.66
C PRO A 311 -22.86 13.36 10.94
N LYS A 312 -23.10 12.04 11.04
CA LYS A 312 -22.62 11.25 12.20
C LYS A 312 -21.11 11.08 12.20
N ALA A 313 -20.50 10.95 11.02
CA ALA A 313 -19.04 10.93 10.91
C ALA A 313 -18.43 12.22 11.45
N ALA A 314 -18.92 13.38 11.02
CA ALA A 314 -18.47 14.68 11.49
C ALA A 314 -18.64 14.84 13.01
N ALA A 315 -19.80 14.45 13.56
CA ALA A 315 -20.05 14.49 14.99
C ALA A 315 -19.09 13.61 15.79
N ALA A 316 -18.75 12.43 15.28
CA ALA A 316 -17.75 11.55 15.90
C ALA A 316 -16.33 12.14 15.86
N TYR A 317 -15.90 12.72 14.73
CA TYR A 317 -14.61 13.39 14.63
C TYR A 317 -14.51 14.62 15.53
N GLN A 318 -15.62 15.39 15.70
CA GLN A 318 -15.68 16.49 16.66
C GLN A 318 -15.48 15.99 18.11
N LYS A 319 -16.09 14.86 18.49
CA LYS A 319 -15.86 14.22 19.80
C LYS A 319 -14.41 13.80 19.93
N ALA A 320 -13.80 13.19 18.90
CA ALA A 320 -12.39 12.83 18.92
C ALA A 320 -11.49 14.05 19.14
N LEU A 321 -11.79 15.20 18.52
CA LEU A 321 -11.06 16.45 18.74
C LEU A 321 -11.23 16.97 20.16
N LYS A 322 -12.43 16.89 20.74
CA LYS A 322 -12.68 17.31 22.12
C LYS A 322 -11.91 16.49 23.14
N GLU A 323 -11.88 15.15 22.95
CA GLU A 323 -11.10 14.25 23.82
C GLU A 323 -9.59 14.51 23.74
N ALA A 324 -9.09 14.98 22.61
CA ALA A 324 -7.68 15.29 22.38
C ALA A 324 -7.39 16.80 22.36
N GLU A 325 -8.22 17.63 22.98
CA GLU A 325 -8.08 19.11 22.95
C GLU A 325 -6.76 19.57 23.59
N LYS A 326 -6.35 18.92 24.67
CA LYS A 326 -5.11 19.20 25.40
C LYS A 326 -4.26 17.93 25.45
N PRO A 327 -3.53 17.60 24.37
CA PRO A 327 -2.79 16.37 24.30
C PRO A 327 -1.61 16.39 25.30
N GLU A 328 -1.61 15.45 26.24
CA GLU A 328 -0.52 15.24 27.18
C GLU A 328 0.51 14.22 26.66
N HIS A 329 0.13 13.47 25.62
CA HIS A 329 0.96 12.42 25.04
C HIS A 329 1.07 12.59 23.51
N VAL A 330 2.26 12.30 22.96
CA VAL A 330 2.51 12.38 21.50
C VAL A 330 1.43 11.61 20.70
N ARG A 331 0.94 10.49 21.20
CA ARG A 331 -0.12 9.71 20.53
C ARG A 331 -1.42 10.47 20.44
N GLU A 332 -1.81 11.23 21.46
CA GLU A 332 -3.03 12.05 21.43
C GLU A 332 -2.93 13.16 20.42
N GLU A 333 -1.77 13.82 20.34
CA GLU A 333 -1.52 14.84 19.31
C GLU A 333 -1.67 14.26 17.90
N LYS A 334 -1.16 13.05 17.66
CA LYS A 334 -1.33 12.36 16.38
C LYS A 334 -2.80 12.02 16.08
N LEU A 335 -3.57 11.62 17.08
CA LEU A 335 -5.00 11.36 16.93
C LEU A 335 -5.78 12.67 16.69
N ARG A 336 -5.40 13.76 17.34
CA ARG A 336 -5.96 15.09 17.12
C ARG A 336 -5.73 15.57 15.68
N ILE A 337 -4.52 15.45 15.19
CA ILE A 337 -4.16 15.78 13.79
C ILE A 337 -5.02 14.98 12.81
N ARG A 338 -5.18 13.67 13.06
CA ARG A 338 -6.03 12.81 12.23
C ARG A 338 -7.49 13.24 12.24
N ALA A 339 -8.06 13.53 13.42
CA ALA A 339 -9.44 13.95 13.56
C ALA A 339 -9.70 15.27 12.83
N GLN A 340 -8.76 16.22 12.92
CA GLN A 340 -8.84 17.50 12.22
C GLN A 340 -8.79 17.32 10.71
N ALA A 341 -7.87 16.47 10.20
CA ALA A 341 -7.76 16.18 8.78
C ALA A 341 -9.03 15.50 8.24
N ALA A 342 -9.60 14.55 8.99
CA ALA A 342 -10.83 13.86 8.62
C ALA A 342 -12.03 14.79 8.54
N LEU A 343 -12.20 15.66 9.53
CA LEU A 343 -13.28 16.63 9.57
C LEU A 343 -13.16 17.67 8.44
N GLU A 344 -11.94 18.16 8.19
CA GLU A 344 -11.65 19.08 7.09
C GLU A 344 -11.92 18.42 5.73
N ALA A 345 -11.47 17.17 5.53
CA ALA A 345 -11.70 16.43 4.29
C ALA A 345 -13.21 16.22 4.01
N LEU A 346 -13.99 15.87 5.04
CA LEU A 346 -15.45 15.79 4.88
C LEU A 346 -16.06 17.11 4.42
N LYS A 347 -15.72 18.21 5.09
CA LYS A 347 -16.21 19.55 4.74
C LYS A 347 -15.83 19.95 3.30
N LEU A 348 -14.57 19.76 2.93
CA LEU A 348 -14.07 20.07 1.58
C LEU A 348 -14.76 19.19 0.52
N SER A 349 -15.07 17.93 0.85
CA SER A 349 -15.71 17.01 -0.08
C SER A 349 -17.09 17.43 -0.56
N GLU A 350 -17.78 18.31 0.19
CA GLU A 350 -19.08 18.86 -0.21
C GLU A 350 -18.97 19.78 -1.43
N GLY A 351 -17.83 20.46 -1.57
CA GLY A 351 -17.54 21.38 -2.66
C GLY A 351 -16.80 20.75 -3.85
N ILE A 352 -16.55 19.43 -3.88
CA ILE A 352 -15.87 18.77 -5.00
C ILE A 352 -16.89 18.17 -5.97
N ASP A 353 -16.92 18.70 -7.19
CA ASP A 353 -17.69 18.18 -8.32
C ASP A 353 -16.74 17.95 -9.50
N LEU A 354 -16.34 16.69 -9.74
CA LEU A 354 -15.39 16.34 -10.78
C LEU A 354 -15.85 16.77 -12.19
N ALA A 355 -17.17 16.83 -12.43
CA ALA A 355 -17.71 17.26 -13.72
C ALA A 355 -17.42 18.74 -14.05
N LYS A 356 -17.03 19.53 -13.04
CA LYS A 356 -16.68 20.95 -13.19
C LYS A 356 -15.19 21.22 -13.08
N ILE A 357 -14.38 20.21 -12.74
CA ILE A 357 -12.93 20.38 -12.63
C ILE A 357 -12.34 20.22 -14.02
N GLU A 358 -11.56 21.21 -14.47
CA GLU A 358 -10.84 21.16 -15.74
C GLU A 358 -9.75 20.08 -15.71
N ASP A 359 -9.37 19.61 -16.90
CA ASP A 359 -8.24 18.68 -17.04
C ASP A 359 -6.95 19.37 -16.58
N GLY A 360 -6.18 18.67 -15.74
CA GLY A 360 -4.98 19.26 -15.20
C GLY A 360 -4.35 18.46 -14.06
N THR A 361 -3.30 19.04 -13.51
CA THR A 361 -2.57 18.49 -12.36
C THR A 361 -2.65 19.46 -11.19
N TYR A 362 -3.18 19.00 -10.08
CA TYR A 362 -3.46 19.79 -8.91
C TYR A 362 -2.67 19.30 -7.72
N THR A 363 -2.29 20.19 -6.82
CA THR A 363 -1.50 19.81 -5.65
C THR A 363 -2.18 20.27 -4.36
N GLY A 364 -2.11 19.42 -3.35
CA GLY A 364 -2.56 19.73 -2.01
C GLY A 364 -1.62 19.18 -0.96
N SER A 365 -1.72 19.66 0.26
CA SER A 365 -0.87 19.22 1.37
C SER A 365 -1.68 19.05 2.64
N SER A 366 -1.25 18.11 3.46
CA SER A 366 -1.81 17.86 4.79
C SER A 366 -0.74 17.40 5.75
N LEU A 367 -1.04 17.36 7.05
CA LEU A 367 -0.12 16.89 8.06
C LEU A 367 -0.32 15.38 8.27
N GLY A 368 0.72 14.60 7.96
CA GLY A 368 0.79 13.17 8.18
C GLY A 368 1.34 12.81 9.57
N TYR A 369 1.77 11.56 9.72
CA TYR A 369 2.27 11.07 11.01
C TYR A 369 3.61 11.72 11.39
N GLU A 370 4.58 11.76 10.47
CA GLU A 370 5.93 12.31 10.73
C GLU A 370 6.09 13.77 10.28
N GLY A 371 5.11 14.32 9.56
CA GLY A 371 5.17 15.71 9.11
C GLY A 371 4.27 16.00 7.92
N GLN A 372 4.54 17.12 7.27
CA GLN A 372 3.77 17.52 6.09
C GLN A 372 3.98 16.53 4.94
N LEU A 373 2.87 16.13 4.32
CA LEU A 373 2.89 15.38 3.07
C LEU A 373 2.21 16.19 1.96
N ARG A 374 2.67 15.99 0.72
CA ARG A 374 2.09 16.62 -0.48
C ARG A 374 1.59 15.55 -1.44
N VAL A 375 0.42 15.80 -1.99
CA VAL A 375 -0.21 14.96 -3.02
C VAL A 375 -0.31 15.74 -4.32
N GLU A 376 -0.07 15.07 -5.43
CA GLU A 376 -0.38 15.51 -6.78
C GLU A 376 -1.54 14.67 -7.31
N VAL A 377 -2.59 15.34 -7.78
CA VAL A 377 -3.80 14.72 -8.33
C VAL A 377 -3.92 15.13 -9.79
N ARG A 378 -4.05 14.17 -10.69
CA ARG A 378 -4.31 14.41 -12.09
C ARG A 378 -5.76 14.11 -12.43
N VAL A 379 -6.41 15.06 -13.08
CA VAL A 379 -7.75 14.94 -13.64
C VAL A 379 -7.64 14.99 -15.15
N ASP A 380 -8.21 14.02 -15.85
CA ASP A 380 -8.34 13.97 -17.31
C ASP A 380 -9.78 13.49 -17.63
N ASP A 381 -10.47 14.16 -18.50
CA ASP A 381 -11.88 13.88 -18.88
C ASP A 381 -12.79 13.77 -17.65
N HIS A 382 -12.68 14.77 -16.75
CA HIS A 382 -13.44 14.84 -15.50
C HIS A 382 -13.27 13.62 -14.57
N ARG A 383 -12.17 12.90 -14.70
CA ARG A 383 -11.85 11.70 -13.90
C ARG A 383 -10.50 11.85 -13.22
N ILE A 384 -10.43 11.37 -11.98
CA ILE A 384 -9.14 11.23 -11.29
C ILE A 384 -8.39 10.06 -11.92
N THR A 385 -7.34 10.36 -12.70
CA THR A 385 -6.51 9.35 -13.38
C THR A 385 -5.24 9.02 -12.62
N SER A 386 -4.79 9.91 -11.72
CA SER A 386 -3.63 9.66 -10.87
C SER A 386 -3.76 10.40 -9.54
N VAL A 387 -3.35 9.76 -8.47
CA VAL A 387 -3.09 10.36 -7.16
C VAL A 387 -1.72 9.89 -6.73
N ARG A 388 -0.81 10.80 -6.45
CA ARG A 388 0.58 10.47 -6.13
C ARG A 388 1.09 11.29 -4.95
N VAL A 389 1.62 10.62 -3.94
CA VAL A 389 2.34 11.30 -2.86
C VAL A 389 3.72 11.70 -3.38
N THR A 390 3.96 13.01 -3.49
CA THR A 390 5.19 13.56 -4.09
C THR A 390 6.22 13.98 -3.04
N GLN A 391 5.77 14.21 -1.81
CA GLN A 391 6.63 14.58 -0.69
C GLN A 391 6.04 14.04 0.61
N HIS A 392 6.85 13.38 1.43
CA HIS A 392 6.48 12.92 2.76
C HIS A 392 7.72 12.77 3.66
N LYS A 393 7.49 12.63 4.97
CA LYS A 393 8.51 12.30 5.98
C LYS A 393 8.18 10.99 6.71
N GLU A 394 7.16 10.27 6.23
CA GLU A 394 6.73 9.01 6.84
C GLU A 394 7.88 8.01 6.87
N LYS A 395 8.08 7.34 8.00
CA LYS A 395 9.18 6.38 8.25
C LYS A 395 8.71 4.93 8.30
N GLN A 396 7.41 4.71 8.36
CA GLN A 396 6.81 3.38 8.50
C GLN A 396 5.47 3.34 7.79
N PHE A 397 4.93 2.13 7.56
CA PHE A 397 3.59 1.93 6.97
C PHE A 397 3.42 2.56 5.59
N TYR A 398 4.44 2.38 4.75
CA TYR A 398 4.48 2.92 3.40
C TYR A 398 3.35 2.43 2.49
N SER A 399 2.71 1.30 2.84
CA SER A 399 1.54 0.78 2.12
C SER A 399 0.44 1.81 1.93
N SER A 400 0.25 2.72 2.90
CA SER A 400 -0.74 3.80 2.77
C SER A 400 -0.44 4.77 1.63
N LEU A 401 0.83 4.93 1.23
CA LEU A 401 1.25 5.83 0.15
C LEU A 401 0.82 5.32 -1.23
N GLU A 402 0.50 4.04 -1.35
CA GLU A 402 0.02 3.39 -2.57
C GLU A 402 -1.46 2.98 -2.45
N ASP A 403 -1.86 2.34 -1.33
CA ASP A 403 -3.21 1.82 -1.13
C ASP A 403 -4.27 2.93 -1.09
N THR A 404 -4.03 4.01 -0.34
CA THR A 404 -4.97 5.13 -0.26
C THR A 404 -5.17 5.84 -1.60
N PRO A 405 -4.12 6.20 -2.36
CA PRO A 405 -4.26 6.69 -3.73
C PRO A 405 -5.05 5.76 -4.65
N ARG A 406 -4.79 4.46 -4.64
CA ARG A 406 -5.54 3.48 -5.44
C ARG A 406 -7.03 3.50 -5.12
N LYS A 407 -7.39 3.56 -3.83
CA LYS A 407 -8.78 3.64 -3.37
C LYS A 407 -9.48 4.92 -3.83
N ILE A 408 -8.78 6.06 -3.78
CA ILE A 408 -9.30 7.35 -4.25
C ILE A 408 -9.58 7.30 -5.75
N ILE A 409 -8.65 6.77 -6.55
CA ILE A 409 -8.81 6.60 -8.00
C ILE A 409 -9.97 5.65 -8.30
N ALA A 410 -10.03 4.49 -7.65
CA ALA A 410 -11.09 3.51 -7.86
C ALA A 410 -12.49 4.06 -7.54
N ARG A 411 -12.60 4.92 -6.51
CA ARG A 411 -13.86 5.54 -6.09
C ARG A 411 -14.18 6.84 -6.83
N GLN A 412 -13.23 7.35 -7.61
CA GLN A 412 -13.35 8.67 -8.24
C GLN A 412 -13.70 9.76 -7.22
N GLY A 413 -13.03 9.78 -6.09
CA GLY A 413 -13.26 10.73 -5.02
C GLY A 413 -12.77 10.25 -3.66
N ILE A 414 -12.91 11.13 -2.68
CA ILE A 414 -12.42 10.90 -1.31
C ILE A 414 -13.49 10.36 -0.34
N ARG A 415 -14.78 10.47 -0.70
CA ARG A 415 -15.87 10.01 0.14
C ARG A 415 -15.89 8.49 0.26
N GLY A 416 -16.02 7.99 1.50
CA GLY A 416 -16.08 6.56 1.78
C GLY A 416 -14.76 5.81 1.56
N VAL A 417 -13.63 6.51 1.39
CA VAL A 417 -12.32 5.88 1.36
C VAL A 417 -11.93 5.47 2.78
N ASP A 418 -11.64 4.18 2.96
CA ASP A 418 -11.12 3.64 4.22
C ASP A 418 -9.60 3.88 4.34
N GLY A 419 -9.13 4.14 5.55
CA GLY A 419 -7.70 4.26 5.84
C GLY A 419 -7.02 2.90 5.87
N THR A 420 -5.80 2.84 5.35
CA THR A 420 -4.95 1.64 5.40
C THR A 420 -4.68 1.21 6.84
N SER A 421 -4.88 -0.06 7.16
CA SER A 421 -4.67 -0.60 8.50
C SER A 421 -3.24 -0.36 8.98
N GLY A 422 -3.11 0.09 10.23
CA GLY A 422 -1.83 0.50 10.80
C GLY A 422 -1.34 1.90 10.38
N ALA A 423 -1.80 2.45 9.26
CA ALA A 423 -1.35 3.73 8.68
C ALA A 423 -2.46 4.77 8.53
N THR A 424 -3.44 4.76 9.42
CA THR A 424 -4.67 5.57 9.31
C THR A 424 -4.42 7.08 9.34
N ILE A 425 -3.38 7.56 10.03
CA ILE A 425 -3.04 8.99 10.08
C ILE A 425 -2.50 9.45 8.73
N THR A 426 -1.58 8.70 8.16
CA THR A 426 -1.02 8.96 6.83
C THR A 426 -2.10 8.86 5.75
N SER A 427 -2.97 7.86 5.81
CA SER A 427 -4.11 7.71 4.89
C SER A 427 -5.03 8.93 4.95
N GLU A 428 -5.36 9.40 6.15
CA GLU A 428 -6.22 10.57 6.33
C GLU A 428 -5.56 11.85 5.79
N ALA A 429 -4.25 11.97 5.98
CA ALA A 429 -3.51 13.09 5.40
C ALA A 429 -3.53 13.07 3.85
N ILE A 430 -3.46 11.88 3.23
CA ILE A 430 -3.57 11.74 1.77
C ILE A 430 -4.97 12.11 1.30
N ILE A 431 -6.02 11.63 1.99
CA ILE A 431 -7.42 11.97 1.69
C ILE A 431 -7.63 13.48 1.78
N ASN A 432 -7.17 14.10 2.87
CA ASN A 432 -7.31 15.55 3.10
C ASN A 432 -6.50 16.37 2.09
N ALA A 433 -5.27 15.98 1.78
CA ALA A 433 -4.45 16.64 0.78
C ALA A 433 -5.08 16.54 -0.63
N THR A 434 -5.70 15.40 -0.96
CA THR A 434 -6.46 15.23 -2.21
C THR A 434 -7.68 16.15 -2.26
N ALA A 435 -8.43 16.26 -1.15
CA ALA A 435 -9.54 17.21 -1.06
C ALA A 435 -9.08 18.65 -1.33
N LYS A 436 -7.99 19.08 -0.69
CA LYS A 436 -7.40 20.42 -0.89
C LYS A 436 -6.88 20.64 -2.31
N ALA A 437 -6.42 19.59 -2.99
CA ALA A 437 -6.00 19.70 -4.38
C ALA A 437 -7.17 19.99 -5.32
N LEU A 438 -8.34 19.41 -5.05
CA LEU A 438 -9.49 19.44 -5.95
C LEU A 438 -10.50 20.56 -5.63
N VAL A 439 -10.61 21.00 -4.36
CA VAL A 439 -11.56 22.07 -3.99
C VAL A 439 -11.18 23.41 -4.63
N GLY A 440 -12.20 24.14 -5.11
CA GLY A 440 -12.01 25.46 -5.73
C GLY A 440 -11.30 25.43 -7.11
N ARG A 441 -11.35 24.28 -7.79
CA ARG A 441 -10.83 24.09 -9.17
C ARG A 441 -11.97 23.94 -10.19
N GLN A 442 -13.16 24.41 -9.83
CA GLN A 442 -14.37 24.36 -10.66
C GLN A 442 -14.51 25.63 -11.49
#